data_f0946922e0acec84abf9c8cf4c9b7750
#
_entry.id   f0946922e0acec84abf9c8cf4c9b7750
#
_cell.length_a   1.000
_cell.length_b   1.000
_cell.length_c   1.000
_cell.angle_alpha   90.00
_cell.angle_beta   90.00
_cell.angle_gamma   90.00
#
_symmetry.space_group_name_H-M   'P 1'
#
loop_
_entity.id
_entity.type
_entity.pdbx_description
1 polymer ?
#
loop_
_entity_poly.entity_id
_entity_poly.type
_entity_poly.pdbx_seq_one_letter_code
_entity_poly.pdbx_strand_id
1 'polypeptide(L)'
;AASDVYKRQCDIDALKIVDFSVFSSYMLTDGSVSLKTFVSLPDFAFVSGLKGLKEFDFTYFATIFVAYVPVALVVFAEHVADHKNLSSIIDHDLLEEPGLTRTLLGDGVGSIAGALFGGCPNTTYGESVACVAITGNASVVTIFAAAIGCMLFSFITPLVAFVDSIPACVMGGVCIALYGFIAVSGLSLIHISEPTR
;
A
#
# COMPACT_ATOMS: atom_id res chain seq x y z
N ALA A 1 -15.02 19.23 17.22
CA ALA A 1 -14.31 18.32 16.30
C ALA A 1 -12.98 18.90 15.82
N ALA A 2 -12.91 20.05 15.12
CA ALA A 2 -11.65 20.63 14.66
C ALA A 2 -10.77 21.14 15.81
N SER A 3 -11.35 21.70 16.88
CA SER A 3 -10.63 22.16 18.07
C SER A 3 -10.00 21.03 18.87
N ASP A 4 -10.60 19.82 18.85
CA ASP A 4 -10.08 18.67 19.57
C ASP A 4 -8.91 18.03 18.82
N VAL A 5 -8.93 18.07 17.48
CA VAL A 5 -7.79 17.65 16.65
C VAL A 5 -6.61 18.61 16.87
N TYR A 6 -6.88 19.92 16.94
CA TYR A 6 -5.83 20.92 17.18
C TYR A 6 -5.22 20.85 18.59
N LYS A 7 -6.04 20.57 19.61
CA LYS A 7 -5.54 20.37 20.99
C LYS A 7 -4.68 19.10 21.10
N ARG A 8 -5.03 18.03 20.42
CA ARG A 8 -4.23 16.81 20.38
C ARG A 8 -2.88 17.00 19.65
N GLN A 9 -2.82 17.89 18.67
CA GLN A 9 -1.59 18.20 17.95
C GLN A 9 -0.65 19.15 18.71
N CYS A 10 -1.17 19.95 19.66
CA CYS A 10 -0.39 20.92 20.42
C CYS A 10 0.01 20.46 21.83
N ASP A 11 -0.50 19.31 22.30
CA ASP A 11 -0.12 18.75 23.60
C ASP A 11 1.30 18.14 23.50
N ILE A 12 2.26 18.84 24.10
CA ILE A 12 3.70 18.53 24.09
C ILE A 12 4.06 17.24 24.85
N ASP A 13 3.13 16.64 25.56
CA ASP A 13 3.31 15.32 26.17
C ASP A 13 3.40 14.25 25.07
N ALA A 14 4.59 13.80 24.76
CA ALA A 14 4.87 12.78 23.75
C ALA A 14 4.04 11.49 23.94
N LEU A 15 3.61 11.19 25.17
CA LEU A 15 2.71 10.09 25.52
C LEU A 15 1.26 10.32 25.11
N LYS A 16 0.83 11.57 24.86
CA LYS A 16 -0.52 11.92 24.37
C LYS A 16 -0.61 12.07 22.86
N ILE A 17 0.52 12.12 22.17
CA ILE A 17 0.58 12.19 20.71
C ILE A 17 0.24 10.84 20.10
N VAL A 18 0.60 9.75 20.74
CA VAL A 18 0.27 8.39 20.34
C VAL A 18 -1.06 7.99 20.97
N ASP A 19 -2.03 7.64 20.14
CA ASP A 19 -3.36 7.25 20.60
C ASP A 19 -3.39 5.77 21.02
N PHE A 20 -3.09 5.52 22.27
CA PHE A 20 -3.15 4.16 22.84
C PHE A 20 -4.58 3.62 22.99
N SER A 21 -5.62 4.43 22.79
CA SER A 21 -7.01 3.95 22.82
C SER A 21 -7.29 2.95 21.71
N VAL A 22 -6.50 2.98 20.63
CA VAL A 22 -6.54 2.00 19.55
C VAL A 22 -6.32 0.57 20.08
N PHE A 23 -5.44 0.39 21.06
CA PHE A 23 -5.21 -0.92 21.66
C PHE A 23 -6.44 -1.47 22.39
N SER A 24 -7.29 -0.59 22.93
CA SER A 24 -8.54 -1.02 23.60
C SER A 24 -9.58 -1.54 22.62
N SER A 25 -9.56 -1.08 21.36
CA SER A 25 -10.48 -1.55 20.32
C SER A 25 -10.20 -2.99 19.87
N TYR A 26 -8.95 -3.45 20.07
CA TYR A 26 -8.55 -4.83 19.78
C TYR A 26 -8.69 -5.78 20.99
N MET A 27 -9.02 -5.24 22.19
CA MET A 27 -9.37 -6.06 23.35
C MET A 27 -10.81 -6.56 23.20
N LEU A 28 -11.07 -7.74 23.77
CA LEU A 28 -12.43 -8.26 23.91
C LEU A 28 -13.29 -7.31 24.74
N THR A 29 -14.59 -7.28 24.47
CA THR A 29 -15.59 -6.45 25.17
C THR A 29 -15.56 -6.56 26.69
N ASP A 30 -15.02 -7.66 27.22
CA ASP A 30 -14.86 -7.92 28.66
C ASP A 30 -13.53 -7.42 29.24
N GLY A 31 -12.68 -6.76 28.44
CA GLY A 31 -11.34 -6.34 28.88
C GLY A 31 -10.36 -7.50 29.13
N SER A 32 -10.76 -8.72 28.83
CA SER A 32 -9.91 -9.90 28.99
C SER A 32 -8.97 -10.09 27.81
N VAL A 33 -7.72 -10.43 28.10
CA VAL A 33 -6.69 -10.74 27.10
C VAL A 33 -6.84 -12.20 26.71
N SER A 34 -7.22 -12.46 25.46
CA SER A 34 -7.34 -13.81 24.88
C SER A 34 -6.38 -13.97 23.73
N LEU A 35 -6.17 -15.21 23.26
CA LEU A 35 -5.36 -15.49 22.08
C LEU A 35 -5.85 -14.73 20.82
N LYS A 36 -7.17 -14.46 20.73
CA LYS A 36 -7.78 -13.64 19.67
C LYS A 36 -7.38 -12.17 19.72
N THR A 37 -6.89 -11.67 20.86
CA THR A 37 -6.34 -10.31 20.98
C THR A 37 -4.97 -10.19 20.31
N PHE A 38 -4.23 -11.31 20.19
CA PHE A 38 -2.89 -11.32 19.62
C PHE A 38 -2.87 -11.76 18.16
N VAL A 39 -3.85 -12.56 17.72
CA VAL A 39 -3.92 -13.09 16.37
C VAL A 39 -5.32 -12.86 15.80
N SER A 40 -5.39 -12.07 14.73
CA SER A 40 -6.62 -11.88 13.96
C SER A 40 -6.62 -12.79 12.73
N LEU A 41 -7.77 -13.41 12.46
CA LEU A 41 -7.98 -14.15 11.22
C LEU A 41 -8.49 -13.19 10.15
N PRO A 42 -8.11 -13.38 8.88
CA PRO A 42 -8.56 -12.53 7.79
C PRO A 42 -10.07 -12.68 7.56
N ASP A 43 -10.74 -11.57 7.31
CA ASP A 43 -12.11 -11.58 6.86
C ASP A 43 -12.18 -11.97 5.38
N PHE A 44 -12.91 -13.02 5.09
CA PHE A 44 -13.13 -13.46 3.71
C PHE A 44 -14.24 -12.62 3.05
N ALA A 45 -13.89 -11.42 2.62
CA ALA A 45 -14.82 -10.46 2.04
C ALA A 45 -15.55 -11.00 0.79
N PHE A 46 -14.95 -11.95 0.06
CA PHE A 46 -15.59 -12.59 -1.09
C PHE A 46 -16.91 -13.30 -0.73
N VAL A 47 -17.05 -13.83 0.50
CA VAL A 47 -18.29 -14.47 0.96
C VAL A 47 -19.41 -13.43 1.07
N SER A 48 -19.10 -12.25 1.56
CA SER A 48 -20.04 -11.12 1.61
C SER A 48 -20.32 -10.56 0.23
N GLY A 49 -19.32 -10.47 -0.63
CA GLY A 49 -19.44 -10.06 -2.03
C GLY A 49 -20.37 -10.98 -2.84
N LEU A 50 -20.27 -12.30 -2.66
CA LEU A 50 -21.15 -13.26 -3.32
C LEU A 50 -22.63 -13.09 -2.91
N LYS A 51 -22.87 -12.68 -1.66
CA LYS A 51 -24.26 -12.36 -1.21
C LYS A 51 -24.78 -11.09 -1.88
N GLY A 52 -23.92 -10.09 -2.07
CA GLY A 52 -24.25 -8.84 -2.75
C GLY A 52 -24.49 -8.97 -4.26
N LEU A 53 -24.05 -10.07 -4.89
CA LEU A 53 -24.32 -10.33 -6.33
C LEU A 53 -25.82 -10.41 -6.66
N LYS A 54 -26.68 -10.69 -5.68
CA LYS A 54 -28.13 -10.72 -5.86
C LYS A 54 -28.75 -9.32 -6.02
N GLU A 55 -28.06 -8.30 -5.55
CA GLU A 55 -28.48 -6.89 -5.63
C GLU A 55 -27.76 -6.15 -6.77
N PHE A 56 -27.07 -6.91 -7.63
CA PHE A 56 -26.28 -6.35 -8.71
C PHE A 56 -27.19 -5.78 -9.80
N ASP A 57 -27.20 -4.44 -9.92
CA ASP A 57 -27.94 -3.72 -10.96
C ASP A 57 -26.96 -3.16 -12.00
N PHE A 58 -27.43 -3.05 -13.25
CA PHE A 58 -26.66 -2.48 -14.35
C PHE A 58 -26.20 -1.04 -14.07
N THR A 59 -27.02 -0.26 -13.37
CA THR A 59 -26.68 1.11 -12.97
C THR A 59 -25.47 1.13 -12.03
N TYR A 60 -25.44 0.20 -11.08
CA TYR A 60 -24.30 0.04 -10.15
C TYR A 60 -23.03 -0.35 -10.90
N PHE A 61 -23.13 -1.30 -11.84
CA PHE A 61 -22.00 -1.68 -12.70
C PHE A 61 -21.47 -0.51 -13.50
N ALA A 62 -22.35 0.26 -14.16
CA ALA A 62 -21.96 1.40 -14.95
C ALA A 62 -21.25 2.46 -14.10
N THR A 63 -21.71 2.70 -12.87
CA THR A 63 -21.09 3.64 -11.94
C THR A 63 -19.67 3.20 -11.56
N ILE A 64 -19.49 1.91 -11.21
CA ILE A 64 -18.17 1.36 -10.91
C ILE A 64 -17.27 1.44 -12.13
N PHE A 65 -17.75 1.05 -13.31
CA PHE A 65 -16.97 1.07 -14.53
C PHE A 65 -16.44 2.48 -14.86
N VAL A 66 -17.32 3.49 -14.82
CA VAL A 66 -16.93 4.89 -15.07
C VAL A 66 -15.94 5.40 -14.02
N ALA A 67 -16.07 4.99 -12.76
CA ALA A 67 -15.17 5.40 -11.70
C ALA A 67 -13.77 4.74 -11.82
N TYR A 68 -13.71 3.44 -12.15
CA TYR A 68 -12.46 2.68 -12.09
C TYR A 68 -11.68 2.64 -13.40
N VAL A 69 -12.30 2.84 -14.55
CA VAL A 69 -11.57 2.84 -15.84
C VAL A 69 -10.50 3.93 -15.91
N PRO A 70 -10.77 5.20 -15.50
CA PRO A 70 -9.71 6.21 -15.44
C PRO A 70 -8.59 5.84 -14.48
N VAL A 71 -8.93 5.24 -13.33
CA VAL A 71 -7.94 4.79 -12.33
C VAL A 71 -7.04 3.70 -12.92
N ALA A 72 -7.60 2.75 -13.68
CA ALA A 72 -6.83 1.69 -14.33
C ALA A 72 -5.79 2.25 -15.32
N LEU A 73 -6.12 3.34 -16.03
CA LEU A 73 -5.17 4.00 -16.94
C LEU A 73 -4.02 4.66 -16.16
N VAL A 74 -4.32 5.28 -15.02
CA VAL A 74 -3.30 5.87 -14.14
C VAL A 74 -2.40 4.80 -13.57
N VAL A 75 -2.95 3.72 -13.05
CA VAL A 75 -2.19 2.56 -12.52
C VAL A 75 -1.32 1.93 -13.60
N PHE A 76 -1.82 1.81 -14.82
CA PHE A 76 -1.00 1.32 -15.95
C PHE A 76 0.20 2.24 -16.22
N ALA A 77 -0.01 3.55 -16.25
CA ALA A 77 1.08 4.52 -16.46
C ALA A 77 2.11 4.47 -15.33
N GLU A 78 1.64 4.37 -14.08
CA GLU A 78 2.49 4.19 -12.88
C GLU A 78 3.32 2.90 -12.99
N HIS A 79 2.70 1.78 -13.34
CA HIS A 79 3.38 0.50 -13.54
C HIS A 79 4.54 0.60 -14.55
N VAL A 80 4.31 1.24 -15.69
CA VAL A 80 5.35 1.45 -16.71
C VAL A 80 6.46 2.35 -16.17
N ALA A 81 6.11 3.43 -15.47
CA ALA A 81 7.07 4.37 -14.90
C ALA A 81 7.96 3.71 -13.84
N ASP A 82 7.37 2.94 -12.93
CA ASP A 82 8.10 2.23 -11.87
C ASP A 82 9.04 1.17 -12.44
N HIS A 83 8.61 0.42 -13.46
CA HIS A 83 9.48 -0.53 -14.15
C HIS A 83 10.64 0.15 -14.85
N LYS A 84 10.40 1.30 -15.48
CA LYS A 84 11.46 2.08 -16.11
C LYS A 84 12.45 2.63 -15.10
N ASN A 85 11.94 3.13 -13.97
CA ASN A 85 12.77 3.63 -12.88
C ASN A 85 13.62 2.50 -12.27
N LEU A 86 13.02 1.36 -11.98
CA LEU A 86 13.75 0.19 -11.46
C LEU A 86 14.79 -0.31 -12.48
N SER A 87 14.44 -0.35 -13.76
CA SER A 87 15.36 -0.73 -14.84
C SER A 87 16.62 0.12 -14.84
N SER A 88 16.49 1.43 -14.61
CA SER A 88 17.64 2.34 -14.55
C SER A 88 18.52 2.12 -13.33
N ILE A 89 17.95 1.61 -12.22
CA ILE A 89 18.68 1.33 -10.97
C ILE A 89 19.48 0.03 -11.08
N ILE A 90 18.88 -1.00 -11.70
CA ILE A 90 19.49 -2.34 -11.79
C ILE A 90 20.28 -2.56 -13.09
N ASP A 91 20.30 -1.56 -13.97
CA ASP A 91 20.96 -1.62 -15.31
C ASP A 91 20.46 -2.80 -16.17
N HIS A 92 19.15 -3.07 -16.11
CA HIS A 92 18.48 -4.14 -16.84
C HIS A 92 17.08 -3.72 -17.28
N ASP A 93 16.74 -3.86 -18.57
CA ASP A 93 15.44 -3.42 -19.07
C ASP A 93 14.32 -4.42 -18.75
N LEU A 94 13.57 -4.14 -17.70
CA LEU A 94 12.45 -4.94 -17.23
C LEU A 94 11.22 -4.88 -18.16
N LEU A 95 11.17 -3.90 -19.06
CA LEU A 95 10.09 -3.80 -20.05
C LEU A 95 10.30 -4.80 -21.21
N GLU A 96 11.56 -5.18 -21.47
CA GLU A 96 11.90 -6.22 -22.46
C GLU A 96 11.91 -7.59 -21.82
N GLU A 97 12.58 -7.76 -20.67
CA GLU A 97 12.69 -9.03 -19.96
C GLU A 97 12.50 -8.82 -18.45
N PRO A 98 11.44 -9.37 -17.84
CA PRO A 98 10.49 -10.41 -18.28
C PRO A 98 9.38 -9.91 -19.24
N GLY A 99 9.31 -8.62 -19.50
CA GLY A 99 8.36 -7.99 -20.40
C GLY A 99 7.09 -7.49 -19.71
N LEU A 100 6.60 -6.34 -20.20
CA LEU A 100 5.47 -5.62 -19.63
C LEU A 100 4.20 -6.47 -19.46
N THR A 101 3.93 -7.37 -20.41
CA THR A 101 2.73 -8.23 -20.34
C THR A 101 2.75 -9.17 -19.12
N ARG A 102 3.91 -9.74 -18.79
CA ARG A 102 4.04 -10.67 -17.67
C ARG A 102 3.92 -9.96 -16.34
N THR A 103 4.51 -8.77 -16.22
CA THR A 103 4.47 -7.98 -15.00
C THR A 103 3.05 -7.44 -14.74
N LEU A 104 2.34 -6.97 -15.76
CA LEU A 104 0.93 -6.57 -15.66
C LEU A 104 0.00 -7.72 -15.29
N LEU A 105 0.23 -8.91 -15.85
CA LEU A 105 -0.55 -10.10 -15.48
C LEU A 105 -0.30 -10.47 -14.01
N GLY A 106 0.94 -10.38 -13.53
CA GLY A 106 1.27 -10.61 -12.13
C GLY A 106 0.57 -9.64 -11.19
N ASP A 107 0.58 -8.38 -11.53
CA ASP A 107 -0.09 -7.31 -10.79
C ASP A 107 -1.62 -7.50 -10.77
N GLY A 108 -2.22 -7.82 -11.92
CA GLY A 108 -3.64 -8.13 -12.04
C GLY A 108 -4.06 -9.35 -11.21
N VAL A 109 -3.29 -10.44 -11.25
CA VAL A 109 -3.55 -11.63 -10.43
C VAL A 109 -3.40 -11.31 -8.94
N GLY A 110 -2.38 -10.52 -8.55
CA GLY A 110 -2.20 -10.04 -7.19
C GLY A 110 -3.39 -9.22 -6.70
N SER A 111 -3.90 -8.30 -7.53
CA SER A 111 -5.08 -7.48 -7.24
C SER A 111 -6.35 -8.32 -7.06
N ILE A 112 -6.55 -9.33 -7.90
CA ILE A 112 -7.70 -10.26 -7.77
C ILE A 112 -7.58 -11.04 -6.45
N ALA A 113 -6.38 -11.57 -6.15
CA ALA A 113 -6.16 -12.28 -4.89
C ALA A 113 -6.40 -11.39 -3.68
N GLY A 114 -5.89 -10.14 -3.68
CA GLY A 114 -6.14 -9.17 -2.63
C GLY A 114 -7.62 -8.83 -2.45
N ALA A 115 -8.36 -8.66 -3.54
CA ALA A 115 -9.79 -8.36 -3.53
C ALA A 115 -10.62 -9.50 -2.91
N LEU A 116 -10.21 -10.77 -3.05
CA LEU A 116 -10.88 -11.91 -2.40
C LEU A 116 -10.84 -11.79 -0.86
N PHE A 117 -9.81 -11.15 -0.31
CA PHE A 117 -9.67 -10.88 1.12
C PHE A 117 -10.19 -9.49 1.52
N GLY A 118 -10.81 -8.74 0.62
CA GLY A 118 -11.36 -7.41 0.89
C GLY A 118 -10.34 -6.29 0.82
N GLY A 119 -9.15 -6.55 0.27
CA GLY A 119 -8.14 -5.54 0.00
C GLY A 119 -8.52 -4.63 -1.16
N CYS A 120 -7.94 -3.44 -1.17
CA CYS A 120 -8.01 -2.55 -2.32
C CYS A 120 -7.23 -3.12 -3.51
N PRO A 121 -7.54 -2.69 -4.76
CA PRO A 121 -6.73 -3.01 -5.91
C PRO A 121 -5.25 -2.67 -5.65
N ASN A 122 -4.39 -3.61 -5.99
CA ASN A 122 -2.95 -3.47 -5.79
C ASN A 122 -2.30 -2.82 -7.01
N THR A 123 -1.18 -2.14 -6.80
CA THR A 123 -0.35 -1.56 -7.86
C THR A 123 1.12 -1.70 -7.49
N THR A 124 2.01 -1.39 -8.42
CA THR A 124 3.43 -1.25 -8.12
C THR A 124 3.67 -0.14 -7.10
N TYR A 125 4.68 -0.31 -6.28
CA TYR A 125 5.01 0.61 -5.18
C TYR A 125 6.30 1.36 -5.47
N GLY A 126 6.20 2.62 -5.85
CA GLY A 126 7.35 3.49 -6.11
C GLY A 126 8.27 3.63 -4.90
N GLU A 127 7.70 3.58 -3.68
CA GLU A 127 8.47 3.57 -2.42
C GLU A 127 9.38 2.34 -2.30
N SER A 128 8.93 1.19 -2.79
CA SER A 128 9.76 -0.02 -2.81
C SER A 128 10.93 0.11 -3.79
N VAL A 129 10.72 0.77 -4.93
CA VAL A 129 11.79 1.11 -5.88
C VAL A 129 12.82 2.02 -5.21
N ALA A 130 12.36 3.02 -4.44
CA ALA A 130 13.23 3.88 -3.65
C ALA A 130 14.05 3.09 -2.62
N CYS A 131 13.45 2.11 -1.93
CA CYS A 131 14.16 1.24 -1.01
C CYS A 131 15.24 0.41 -1.72
N VAL A 132 14.98 -0.10 -2.92
CA VAL A 132 15.99 -0.80 -3.75
C VAL A 132 17.15 0.14 -4.10
N ALA A 133 16.86 1.39 -4.50
CA ALA A 133 17.88 2.37 -4.81
C ALA A 133 18.79 2.70 -3.62
N ILE A 134 18.20 2.88 -2.43
CA ILE A 134 18.95 3.23 -1.20
C ILE A 134 19.77 2.06 -0.68
N THR A 135 19.19 0.86 -0.68
CA THR A 135 19.85 -0.33 -0.13
C THR A 135 20.80 -1.02 -1.11
N GLY A 136 20.68 -0.75 -2.41
CA GLY A 136 21.39 -1.46 -3.47
C GLY A 136 21.02 -2.95 -3.57
N ASN A 137 19.92 -3.36 -2.94
CA ASN A 137 19.48 -4.75 -2.94
C ASN A 137 18.23 -4.94 -3.82
N ALA A 138 18.46 -5.42 -5.05
CA ALA A 138 17.41 -5.76 -6.03
C ALA A 138 17.09 -7.26 -6.07
N SER A 139 17.42 -8.02 -5.03
CA SER A 139 17.19 -9.47 -5.00
C SER A 139 15.71 -9.79 -4.93
N VAL A 140 15.19 -10.50 -5.93
CA VAL A 140 13.80 -11.01 -5.96
C VAL A 140 13.48 -11.86 -4.72
N VAL A 141 14.44 -12.64 -4.24
CA VAL A 141 14.28 -13.48 -3.03
C VAL A 141 14.04 -12.62 -1.80
N THR A 142 14.78 -11.51 -1.66
CA THR A 142 14.60 -10.58 -0.53
C THR A 142 13.23 -9.92 -0.57
N ILE A 143 12.79 -9.47 -1.74
CA ILE A 143 11.48 -8.82 -1.92
C ILE A 143 10.35 -9.82 -1.64
N PHE A 144 10.48 -11.05 -2.13
CA PHE A 144 9.51 -12.11 -1.87
C PHE A 144 9.44 -12.48 -0.38
N ALA A 145 10.58 -12.60 0.27
CA ALA A 145 10.65 -12.84 1.72
C ALA A 145 10.03 -11.70 2.53
N ALA A 146 10.26 -10.45 2.11
CA ALA A 146 9.63 -9.28 2.73
C ALA A 146 8.09 -9.31 2.58
N ALA A 147 7.58 -9.66 1.39
CA ALA A 147 6.14 -9.79 1.14
C ALA A 147 5.51 -10.87 2.05
N ILE A 148 6.14 -12.05 2.16
CA ILE A 148 5.69 -13.10 3.09
C ILE A 148 5.75 -12.60 4.53
N GLY A 149 6.83 -11.91 4.91
CA GLY A 149 6.98 -11.31 6.23
C GLY A 149 5.85 -10.33 6.56
N CYS A 150 5.51 -9.44 5.64
CA CYS A 150 4.38 -8.52 5.79
C CYS A 150 3.05 -9.26 5.96
N MET A 151 2.82 -10.31 5.17
CA MET A 151 1.62 -11.14 5.32
C MET A 151 1.54 -11.78 6.71
N LEU A 152 2.63 -12.32 7.23
CA LEU A 152 2.67 -12.91 8.56
C LEU A 152 2.47 -11.86 9.66
N PHE A 153 3.08 -10.69 9.52
CA PHE A 153 2.93 -9.58 10.47
C PHE A 153 1.50 -9.04 10.52
N SER A 154 0.75 -9.09 9.42
CA SER A 154 -0.65 -8.65 9.39
C SER A 154 -1.58 -9.44 10.30
N PHE A 155 -1.21 -10.69 10.67
CA PHE A 155 -1.97 -11.49 11.62
C PHE A 155 -1.67 -11.13 13.09
N ILE A 156 -0.60 -10.36 13.35
CA ILE A 156 -0.18 -9.98 14.69
C ILE A 156 -0.88 -8.68 15.08
N THR A 157 -2.03 -8.80 15.74
CA THR A 157 -2.87 -7.68 16.15
C THR A 157 -2.12 -6.56 16.90
N PRO A 158 -1.23 -6.83 17.87
CA PRO A 158 -0.48 -5.77 18.54
C PRO A 158 0.41 -4.94 17.60
N LEU A 159 0.96 -5.55 16.56
CA LEU A 159 1.78 -4.84 15.58
C LEU A 159 0.90 -3.92 14.73
N VAL A 160 -0.26 -4.40 14.29
CA VAL A 160 -1.23 -3.59 13.53
C VAL A 160 -1.71 -2.43 14.40
N ALA A 161 -2.10 -2.67 15.65
CA ALA A 161 -2.51 -1.63 16.58
C ALA A 161 -1.42 -0.57 16.83
N PHE A 162 -0.15 -0.99 16.87
CA PHE A 162 0.97 -0.06 16.99
C PHE A 162 1.07 0.86 15.76
N VAL A 163 0.96 0.31 14.55
CA VAL A 163 0.97 1.09 13.31
C VAL A 163 -0.21 2.05 13.26
N ASP A 164 -1.41 1.59 13.61
CA ASP A 164 -2.64 2.40 13.65
C ASP A 164 -2.60 3.51 14.71
N SER A 165 -1.76 3.36 15.75
CA SER A 165 -1.57 4.38 16.78
C SER A 165 -0.70 5.56 16.33
N ILE A 166 -0.04 5.46 15.16
CA ILE A 166 0.81 6.52 14.63
C ILE A 166 -0.05 7.73 14.23
N PRO A 167 0.25 8.94 14.75
CA PRO A 167 -0.54 10.12 14.44
C PRO A 167 -0.53 10.46 12.96
N ALA A 168 -1.68 10.89 12.43
CA ALA A 168 -1.82 11.27 11.03
C ALA A 168 -0.85 12.36 10.57
N CYS A 169 -0.44 13.26 11.47
CA CYS A 169 0.56 14.30 11.17
C CYS A 169 1.96 13.70 10.90
N VAL A 170 2.34 12.64 11.62
CA VAL A 170 3.61 11.94 11.39
C VAL A 170 3.56 11.21 10.06
N MET A 171 2.45 10.47 9.81
CA MET A 171 2.23 9.79 8.53
C MET A 171 2.23 10.78 7.36
N GLY A 172 1.56 11.93 7.51
CA GLY A 172 1.56 12.98 6.49
C GLY A 172 2.97 13.53 6.19
N GLY A 173 3.78 13.74 7.23
CA GLY A 173 5.18 14.17 7.07
C GLY A 173 6.03 13.14 6.32
N VAL A 174 5.89 11.87 6.65
CA VAL A 174 6.56 10.76 5.96
C VAL A 174 6.11 10.68 4.50
N CYS A 175 4.81 10.78 4.23
CA CYS A 175 4.29 10.78 2.87
C CYS A 175 4.85 11.92 2.01
N ILE A 176 4.94 13.15 2.56
CA ILE A 176 5.54 14.28 1.85
C ILE A 176 7.00 14.01 1.48
N ALA A 177 7.77 13.44 2.40
CA ALA A 177 9.17 13.08 2.13
C ALA A 177 9.29 12.00 1.04
N LEU A 178 8.43 10.97 1.08
CA LEU A 178 8.39 9.90 0.08
C LEU A 178 7.99 10.43 -1.30
N TYR A 179 6.94 11.23 -1.38
CA TYR A 179 6.51 11.83 -2.66
C TYR A 179 7.55 12.80 -3.22
N GLY A 180 8.25 13.53 -2.36
CA GLY A 180 9.39 14.35 -2.78
C GLY A 180 10.50 13.50 -3.41
N PHE A 181 10.81 12.35 -2.82
CA PHE A 181 11.81 11.41 -3.37
C PHE A 181 11.37 10.84 -4.73
N ILE A 182 10.10 10.42 -4.87
CA ILE A 182 9.55 9.93 -6.13
C ILE A 182 9.59 11.01 -7.21
N ALA A 183 9.24 12.24 -6.86
CA ALA A 183 9.31 13.37 -7.81
C ALA A 183 10.74 13.64 -8.30
N VAL A 184 11.73 13.58 -7.42
CA VAL A 184 13.15 13.75 -7.78
C VAL A 184 13.60 12.60 -8.69
N SER A 185 13.24 11.36 -8.39
CA SER A 185 13.54 10.21 -9.24
C SER A 185 12.94 10.34 -10.63
N GLY A 186 11.67 10.77 -10.73
CA GLY A 186 11.01 11.03 -12.02
C GLY A 186 11.69 12.13 -12.82
N LEU A 187 12.08 13.23 -12.18
CA LEU A 187 12.81 14.31 -12.84
C LEU A 187 14.20 13.88 -13.32
N SER A 188 14.90 13.04 -12.58
CA SER A 188 16.21 12.52 -12.97
C SER A 188 16.12 11.66 -14.24
N LEU A 189 15.05 10.88 -14.41
CA LEU A 189 14.81 10.10 -15.62
C LEU A 189 14.62 10.98 -16.86
N ILE A 190 13.96 12.12 -16.72
CA ILE A 190 13.76 13.08 -17.82
C ILE A 190 15.11 13.65 -18.27
N HIS A 191 15.98 14.03 -17.34
CA HIS A 191 17.29 14.58 -17.64
C HIS A 191 18.29 13.57 -18.23
N ILE A 192 18.21 12.29 -17.81
CA ILE A 192 19.05 11.21 -18.36
C ILE A 192 18.64 10.88 -19.81
N SER A 193 17.37 11.06 -20.16
CA SER A 193 16.86 10.80 -21.50
C SER A 193 17.11 11.96 -22.49
N GLU A 194 17.56 13.12 -22.06
CA GLU A 194 18.00 14.18 -22.98
C GLU A 194 19.41 13.84 -23.51
N PRO A 195 19.56 13.55 -24.81
CA PRO A 195 20.89 13.41 -25.36
C PRO A 195 21.58 14.77 -25.25
N THR A 196 22.63 14.84 -24.44
CA THR A 196 23.55 15.97 -24.48
C THR A 196 24.07 16.13 -25.92
N ARG A 197 23.54 17.11 -26.60
CA ARG A 197 24.08 17.59 -27.89
C ARG A 197 25.32 18.41 -27.64
#